data_515086669fadaab324fae8ed020088a8
#
_entry.id   515086669fadaab324fae8ed020088a8
#
_cell.length_a   1.000
_cell.length_b   1.000
_cell.length_c   1.000
_cell.angle_alpha   90.00
_cell.angle_beta   90.00
_cell.angle_gamma   90.00
#
_symmetry.space_group_name_H-M   'P 1'
#
loop_
_entity.id
_entity.type
_entity.pdbx_description
1 polymer ?
#
loop_
_entity_poly.entity_id
_entity_poly.type
_entity_poly.pdbx_seq_one_letter_code
_entity_poly.pdbx_strand_id
1 'polypeptide(L)'
;MGLFIFLYIKKRAFIICLGRTIALCVVTYKKLNKLIFSLFEPFYHHEMPTLISFKSVVGLFFLVFLLSCKKDQEEVLPKETDVFNGEVVKPLTWLALGDSYTIGQGVKEKERFPAQAVKLLDERNFFVNELNYVAVTGWTTNDLMVGLDYYKPKSHTIVSLLIGVNDQYIEWDTIGYRERLSVLMKRSIVLANNKPNHVFVLSIPDYSVTPYARFLDAKEIALQINQFNQIIYEVSEEYGCPFVDITPFTREAENNPSLICDDNLHPSGYDYARWAEKLVTAIRGVL
;
A
#
# COMPACT_ATOMS: atom_id res chain seq x y z
N MET A 1 -22.77 -24.57 19.20
CA MET A 1 -22.25 -23.17 19.26
C MET A 1 -20.74 -23.27 19.09
N GLY A 2 -20.23 -23.06 17.88
CA GLY A 2 -18.82 -23.29 17.52
C GLY A 2 -17.92 -22.19 18.04
N LEU A 3 -16.85 -22.56 18.72
CA LEU A 3 -15.79 -21.67 19.21
C LEU A 3 -14.78 -21.48 18.06
N PHE A 4 -14.73 -20.30 17.45
CA PHE A 4 -13.70 -19.95 16.48
C PHE A 4 -12.60 -19.14 17.21
N ILE A 5 -11.40 -19.71 17.29
CA ILE A 5 -10.20 -19.02 17.83
C ILE A 5 -9.36 -18.58 16.63
N PHE A 6 -9.27 -17.28 16.38
CA PHE A 6 -8.29 -16.73 15.44
C PHE A 6 -7.05 -16.25 16.21
N LEU A 7 -5.92 -16.87 15.95
CA LEU A 7 -4.62 -16.42 16.45
C LEU A 7 -3.91 -15.60 15.37
N TYR A 8 -3.75 -14.31 15.62
CA TYR A 8 -2.92 -13.44 14.77
C TYR A 8 -1.63 -13.08 15.52
N ILE A 9 -0.48 -13.45 14.96
CA ILE A 9 0.85 -13.20 15.56
C ILE A 9 1.47 -11.98 14.88
N LYS A 10 1.46 -10.82 15.56
CA LYS A 10 2.28 -9.67 15.17
C LYS A 10 3.28 -9.43 16.30
N LYS A 11 4.58 -9.50 15.98
CA LYS A 11 5.76 -9.34 16.88
C LYS A 11 5.42 -8.94 18.34
N ARG A 12 5.22 -9.94 19.25
CA ARG A 12 5.04 -9.82 20.72
C ARG A 12 3.63 -9.50 21.23
N ALA A 13 2.60 -9.45 20.40
CA ALA A 13 1.22 -9.31 20.87
C ALA A 13 0.33 -10.41 20.29
N PHE A 14 -0.59 -10.93 21.13
CA PHE A 14 -1.58 -11.92 20.73
C PHE A 14 -2.98 -11.31 20.87
N ILE A 15 -3.83 -11.49 19.86
CA ILE A 15 -5.24 -11.10 19.90
C ILE A 15 -6.05 -12.38 20.04
N ILE A 16 -6.81 -12.49 21.13
CA ILE A 16 -7.75 -13.59 21.34
C ILE A 16 -9.16 -13.03 21.21
N CYS A 17 -9.92 -13.53 20.23
CA CYS A 17 -11.35 -13.21 20.10
C CYS A 17 -12.17 -14.33 20.75
N LEU A 18 -12.89 -14.02 21.81
CA LEU A 18 -13.87 -14.85 22.47
C LEU A 18 -15.27 -14.26 22.25
N GLY A 19 -16.03 -14.79 21.30
CA GLY A 19 -17.36 -14.29 21.01
C GLY A 19 -17.37 -12.85 20.47
N ARG A 20 -18.23 -11.96 21.04
CA ARG A 20 -18.40 -10.57 20.60
C ARG A 20 -17.45 -9.56 21.26
N THR A 21 -16.47 -10.00 22.06
CA THR A 21 -15.55 -9.12 22.77
C THR A 21 -14.14 -9.28 22.26
N ILE A 22 -13.53 -8.18 21.82
CA ILE A 22 -12.12 -8.12 21.41
C ILE A 22 -11.31 -7.61 22.59
N ALA A 23 -10.38 -8.42 23.12
CA ALA A 23 -9.44 -8.01 24.13
C ALA A 23 -8.01 -8.08 23.59
N LEU A 24 -7.30 -6.95 23.62
CA LEU A 24 -5.89 -6.88 23.31
C LEU A 24 -5.10 -7.22 24.57
N CYS A 25 -4.44 -8.37 24.60
CA CYS A 25 -3.62 -8.79 25.73
C CYS A 25 -2.17 -8.93 25.30
N VAL A 26 -1.28 -8.07 25.79
CA VAL A 26 0.17 -8.19 25.61
C VAL A 26 0.70 -9.15 26.67
N VAL A 27 1.05 -10.38 26.28
CA VAL A 27 1.53 -11.41 27.19
C VAL A 27 2.93 -11.88 26.77
N THR A 28 3.87 -11.89 27.71
CA THR A 28 5.20 -12.45 27.47
C THR A 28 5.14 -13.97 27.37
N TYR A 29 6.05 -14.58 26.60
CA TYR A 29 6.11 -16.03 26.34
C TYR A 29 5.99 -16.92 27.60
N LYS A 30 6.52 -16.48 28.75
CA LYS A 30 6.40 -17.21 30.04
C LYS A 30 4.97 -17.20 30.63
N LYS A 31 4.16 -16.17 30.37
CA LYS A 31 2.76 -16.10 30.82
C LYS A 31 1.80 -16.89 29.92
N LEU A 32 2.13 -17.01 28.62
CA LEU A 32 1.31 -17.74 27.66
C LEU A 32 1.23 -19.24 27.98
N ASN A 33 2.36 -19.87 28.36
CA ASN A 33 2.37 -21.28 28.75
C ASN A 33 1.51 -21.56 29.99
N LYS A 34 1.47 -20.62 30.93
CA LYS A 34 0.65 -20.74 32.15
C LYS A 34 -0.85 -20.59 31.84
N LEU A 35 -1.19 -19.72 30.89
CA LEU A 35 -2.58 -19.49 30.46
C LEU A 35 -3.14 -20.67 29.66
N ILE A 36 -2.33 -21.27 28.78
CA ILE A 36 -2.71 -22.46 28.02
C ILE A 36 -2.92 -23.65 28.96
N PHE A 37 -2.08 -23.82 29.98
CA PHE A 37 -2.22 -24.90 30.97
C PHE A 37 -3.54 -24.77 31.76
N SER A 38 -3.91 -23.56 32.17
CA SER A 38 -5.14 -23.32 32.94
C SER A 38 -6.43 -23.46 32.12
N LEU A 39 -6.37 -23.27 30.80
CA LEU A 39 -7.54 -23.42 29.90
C LEU A 39 -7.85 -24.90 29.60
N PHE A 40 -6.91 -25.81 29.81
CA PHE A 40 -7.07 -27.24 29.54
C PHE A 40 -7.20 -28.12 30.79
N GLU A 41 -7.08 -27.56 32.01
CA GLU A 41 -7.30 -28.30 33.28
C GLU A 41 -8.68 -28.99 33.39
N PRO A 42 -9.80 -28.42 32.89
CA PRO A 42 -11.10 -29.08 32.99
C PRO A 42 -11.27 -30.34 32.15
N PHE A 43 -10.37 -30.57 31.19
CA PHE A 43 -10.45 -31.74 30.29
C PHE A 43 -9.61 -32.93 30.73
N TYR A 44 -8.90 -32.83 31.88
CA TYR A 44 -7.97 -33.85 32.33
C TYR A 44 -8.61 -34.96 33.21
N HIS A 45 -9.91 -34.85 33.48
CA HIS A 45 -10.61 -35.81 34.37
C HIS A 45 -11.47 -36.89 33.69
N HIS A 46 -11.37 -37.07 32.35
CA HIS A 46 -11.98 -38.23 31.71
C HIS A 46 -10.90 -39.18 31.20
N GLU A 47 -11.00 -40.42 31.68
CA GLU A 47 -10.08 -41.53 31.39
C GLU A 47 -9.91 -41.72 29.87
N MET A 48 -8.70 -41.48 29.38
CA MET A 48 -8.27 -41.92 28.06
C MET A 48 -7.24 -43.04 28.18
N PRO A 49 -7.32 -44.09 27.36
CA PRO A 49 -6.40 -45.22 27.45
C PRO A 49 -4.99 -44.76 27.06
N THR A 50 -4.07 -45.13 27.92
CA THR A 50 -2.63 -44.98 27.83
C THR A 50 -2.10 -45.54 26.52
N LEU A 51 -1.60 -44.70 25.59
CA LEU A 51 -0.51 -45.10 24.68
C LEU A 51 0.21 -44.00 23.89
N ILE A 52 -0.16 -42.75 24.02
CA ILE A 52 0.59 -41.68 23.33
C ILE A 52 0.89 -40.56 24.34
N SER A 53 2.17 -40.37 24.65
CA SER A 53 2.60 -39.26 25.52
C SER A 53 2.27 -37.91 24.86
N PHE A 54 1.60 -37.02 25.61
CA PHE A 54 1.25 -35.64 25.16
C PHE A 54 2.47 -34.87 24.59
N LYS A 55 3.67 -35.17 25.08
CA LYS A 55 4.92 -34.63 24.54
C LYS A 55 5.18 -35.06 23.09
N SER A 56 4.76 -36.28 22.70
CA SER A 56 4.91 -36.77 21.32
C SER A 56 3.92 -36.16 20.37
N VAL A 57 2.70 -35.85 20.80
CA VAL A 57 1.68 -35.19 19.98
C VAL A 57 2.03 -33.74 19.74
N VAL A 58 2.50 -33.01 20.77
CA VAL A 58 2.95 -31.62 20.62
C VAL A 58 4.23 -31.55 19.76
N GLY A 59 5.14 -32.49 19.89
CA GLY A 59 6.33 -32.59 19.05
C GLY A 59 6.00 -32.90 17.58
N LEU A 60 5.01 -33.74 17.32
CA LEU A 60 4.58 -34.09 15.97
C LEU A 60 3.87 -32.88 15.27
N PHE A 61 3.04 -32.14 16.02
CA PHE A 61 2.44 -30.91 15.50
C PHE A 61 3.47 -29.82 15.19
N PHE A 62 4.52 -29.69 16.01
CA PHE A 62 5.62 -28.75 15.75
C PHE A 62 6.47 -29.18 14.54
N LEU A 63 6.70 -30.50 14.36
CA LEU A 63 7.47 -31.02 13.22
C LEU A 63 6.70 -30.86 11.90
N VAL A 64 5.39 -31.09 11.90
CA VAL A 64 4.53 -30.88 10.71
C VAL A 64 4.45 -29.39 10.35
N PHE A 65 4.44 -28.47 11.35
CA PHE A 65 4.45 -27.03 11.10
C PHE A 65 5.78 -26.52 10.51
N LEU A 66 6.91 -27.16 10.90
CA LEU A 66 8.23 -26.82 10.35
C LEU A 66 8.44 -27.37 8.92
N LEU A 67 7.75 -28.46 8.55
CA LEU A 67 7.81 -29.04 7.22
C LEU A 67 6.86 -28.37 6.23
N SER A 68 5.81 -27.67 6.71
CA SER A 68 4.84 -26.93 5.86
C SER A 68 5.30 -25.52 5.49
N CYS A 69 6.42 -25.02 6.02
CA CYS A 69 6.97 -23.69 5.70
C CYS A 69 8.15 -23.72 4.72
N LYS A 70 8.26 -24.74 3.87
CA LYS A 70 8.97 -24.57 2.61
C LYS A 70 7.99 -24.01 1.59
N LYS A 71 7.77 -22.72 1.64
CA LYS A 71 7.34 -21.95 0.48
C LYS A 71 8.49 -22.07 -0.51
N ASP A 72 8.25 -22.75 -1.62
CA ASP A 72 9.13 -22.64 -2.78
C ASP A 72 9.27 -21.15 -3.07
N GLN A 73 10.38 -20.57 -2.65
CA GLN A 73 10.86 -19.36 -3.27
C GLN A 73 11.24 -19.83 -4.66
N GLU A 74 10.35 -19.63 -5.61
CA GLU A 74 10.72 -19.54 -7.01
C GLU A 74 11.81 -18.46 -7.03
N GLU A 75 13.05 -18.93 -7.11
CA GLU A 75 14.22 -18.11 -7.35
C GLU A 75 13.97 -17.50 -8.74
N VAL A 76 13.37 -16.29 -8.74
CA VAL A 76 13.26 -15.50 -9.95
C VAL A 76 14.70 -15.22 -10.34
N LEU A 77 15.24 -16.09 -11.19
CA LEU A 77 16.50 -15.84 -11.88
C LEU A 77 16.41 -14.42 -12.43
N PRO A 78 17.42 -13.56 -12.21
CA PRO A 78 17.44 -12.25 -12.80
C PRO A 78 17.22 -12.45 -14.31
N LYS A 79 16.14 -11.86 -14.83
CA LYS A 79 15.87 -11.82 -16.27
C LYS A 79 17.17 -11.41 -16.94
N GLU A 80 17.66 -12.23 -17.85
CA GLU A 80 18.83 -11.90 -18.65
C GLU A 80 18.74 -10.44 -19.09
N THR A 81 19.86 -9.72 -18.99
CA THR A 81 19.97 -8.35 -19.47
C THR A 81 19.53 -8.33 -20.91
N ASP A 82 18.32 -7.80 -21.17
CA ASP A 82 17.81 -7.68 -22.52
C ASP A 82 18.76 -6.78 -23.31
N VAL A 83 19.44 -7.35 -24.29
CA VAL A 83 20.32 -6.61 -25.18
C VAL A 83 19.47 -6.10 -26.34
N PHE A 84 19.09 -4.84 -26.28
CA PHE A 84 18.41 -4.18 -27.39
C PHE A 84 19.45 -3.42 -28.22
N ASN A 85 19.59 -3.73 -29.49
CA ASN A 85 20.59 -3.15 -30.42
C ASN A 85 22.06 -3.22 -29.94
N GLY A 86 22.42 -4.22 -29.12
CA GLY A 86 23.79 -4.39 -28.60
C GLY A 86 24.14 -3.55 -27.37
N GLU A 87 23.22 -2.78 -26.86
CA GLU A 87 23.36 -2.07 -25.59
C GLU A 87 22.68 -2.83 -24.46
N VAL A 88 23.37 -2.95 -23.32
CA VAL A 88 22.81 -3.52 -22.09
C VAL A 88 21.84 -2.49 -21.47
N VAL A 89 20.55 -2.68 -21.68
CA VAL A 89 19.53 -1.81 -21.05
C VAL A 89 19.43 -2.18 -19.58
N LYS A 90 19.84 -1.27 -18.70
CA LYS A 90 19.68 -1.46 -17.26
C LYS A 90 18.20 -1.37 -16.91
N PRO A 91 17.60 -2.44 -16.35
CA PRO A 91 16.19 -2.44 -16.04
C PRO A 91 15.83 -1.38 -15.00
N LEU A 92 14.65 -0.79 -15.14
CA LEU A 92 14.13 0.20 -14.22
C LEU A 92 13.59 -0.47 -12.94
N THR A 93 13.60 0.28 -11.84
CA THR A 93 12.93 -0.09 -10.59
C THR A 93 12.02 1.04 -10.15
N TRP A 94 10.86 0.72 -9.59
CA TRP A 94 9.85 1.70 -9.21
C TRP A 94 9.40 1.54 -7.77
N LEU A 95 9.35 2.64 -7.02
CA LEU A 95 8.77 2.74 -5.70
C LEU A 95 7.52 3.63 -5.74
N ALA A 96 6.35 3.05 -5.48
CA ALA A 96 5.08 3.76 -5.43
C ALA A 96 4.74 4.10 -3.96
N LEU A 97 4.70 5.40 -3.66
CA LEU A 97 4.43 5.97 -2.34
C LEU A 97 3.01 6.56 -2.29
N GLY A 98 2.28 6.28 -1.20
CA GLY A 98 0.96 6.88 -1.06
C GLY A 98 0.02 6.21 -0.07
N ASP A 99 -1.26 6.25 -0.42
CA ASP A 99 -2.39 5.79 0.37
C ASP A 99 -3.22 4.70 -0.33
N SER A 100 -4.54 4.68 -0.08
CA SER A 100 -5.48 3.74 -0.71
C SER A 100 -5.52 3.84 -2.22
N TYR A 101 -5.32 5.01 -2.78
CA TYR A 101 -5.31 5.21 -4.23
C TYR A 101 -4.04 4.64 -4.88
N THR A 102 -2.92 4.65 -4.19
CA THR A 102 -1.67 4.02 -4.66
C THR A 102 -1.70 2.50 -4.51
N ILE A 103 -2.19 2.00 -3.34
CA ILE A 103 -2.31 0.54 -3.14
C ILE A 103 -3.48 -0.06 -3.92
N GLY A 104 -4.34 0.76 -4.53
CA GLY A 104 -5.44 0.36 -5.38
C GLY A 104 -6.54 -0.36 -4.62
N GLN A 105 -7.07 0.31 -3.57
CA GLN A 105 -8.22 -0.23 -2.85
C GLN A 105 -9.39 -0.41 -3.81
N GLY A 106 -10.10 -1.54 -3.69
CA GLY A 106 -11.27 -1.86 -4.50
C GLY A 106 -10.95 -2.55 -5.84
N VAL A 107 -9.68 -2.59 -6.27
CA VAL A 107 -9.27 -3.23 -7.52
C VAL A 107 -8.24 -4.33 -7.30
N LYS A 108 -8.05 -5.21 -8.30
CA LYS A 108 -7.02 -6.23 -8.28
C LYS A 108 -5.64 -5.60 -8.44
N GLU A 109 -4.59 -6.29 -7.98
CA GLU A 109 -3.22 -5.79 -8.03
C GLU A 109 -2.79 -5.34 -9.43
N LYS A 110 -3.10 -6.13 -10.47
CA LYS A 110 -2.80 -5.81 -11.86
C LYS A 110 -3.57 -4.60 -12.42
N GLU A 111 -4.61 -4.15 -11.73
CA GLU A 111 -5.47 -3.02 -12.12
C GLU A 111 -5.08 -1.72 -11.42
N ARG A 112 -4.14 -1.75 -10.47
CA ARG A 112 -3.55 -0.56 -9.84
C ARG A 112 -2.82 0.30 -10.87
N PHE A 113 -2.89 1.63 -10.75
CA PHE A 113 -2.22 2.48 -11.75
C PHE A 113 -0.72 2.23 -11.88
N PRO A 114 0.06 1.95 -10.81
CA PRO A 114 1.48 1.64 -11.00
C PRO A 114 1.71 0.33 -11.77
N ALA A 115 0.91 -0.70 -11.49
CA ALA A 115 1.03 -1.99 -12.19
C ALA A 115 0.64 -1.88 -13.66
N GLN A 116 -0.40 -1.12 -13.99
CA GLN A 116 -0.78 -0.85 -15.37
C GLN A 116 0.26 0.00 -16.09
N ALA A 117 0.85 0.98 -15.41
CA ALA A 117 1.92 1.80 -15.97
C ALA A 117 3.20 0.97 -16.26
N VAL A 118 3.55 0.01 -15.40
CA VAL A 118 4.65 -0.94 -15.68
C VAL A 118 4.39 -1.69 -16.98
N LYS A 119 3.19 -2.26 -17.15
CA LYS A 119 2.83 -2.95 -18.38
C LYS A 119 2.96 -2.04 -19.62
N LEU A 120 2.48 -0.81 -19.54
CA LEU A 120 2.56 0.17 -20.63
C LEU A 120 3.99 0.60 -20.93
N LEU A 121 4.86 0.67 -19.92
CA LEU A 121 6.28 0.94 -20.10
C LEU A 121 6.99 -0.22 -20.81
N ASP A 122 6.72 -1.47 -20.39
CA ASP A 122 7.27 -2.67 -21.02
C ASP A 122 6.88 -2.76 -22.52
N GLU A 123 5.63 -2.45 -22.86
CA GLU A 123 5.16 -2.37 -24.25
C GLU A 123 5.88 -1.31 -25.08
N ARG A 124 6.56 -0.36 -24.41
CA ARG A 124 7.32 0.74 -25.03
C ARG A 124 8.85 0.61 -24.86
N ASN A 125 9.32 -0.59 -24.53
CA ASN A 125 10.74 -0.95 -24.33
C ASN A 125 11.40 -0.26 -23.12
N PHE A 126 10.62 0.12 -22.10
CA PHE A 126 11.11 0.57 -20.79
C PHE A 126 10.86 -0.54 -19.78
N PHE A 127 11.82 -1.43 -19.58
CA PHE A 127 11.65 -2.62 -18.75
C PHE A 127 11.74 -2.29 -17.26
N VAL A 128 10.64 -2.49 -16.54
CA VAL A 128 10.56 -2.34 -15.09
C VAL A 128 10.54 -3.72 -14.44
N ASN A 129 11.64 -4.14 -13.84
CA ASN A 129 11.76 -5.47 -13.23
C ASN A 129 11.40 -5.51 -11.74
N GLU A 130 11.18 -4.37 -11.11
CA GLU A 130 10.83 -4.28 -9.70
C GLU A 130 9.85 -3.13 -9.47
N LEU A 131 8.66 -3.45 -8.95
CA LEU A 131 7.65 -2.49 -8.50
C LEU A 131 7.34 -2.73 -7.04
N ASN A 132 7.69 -1.77 -6.18
CA ASN A 132 7.46 -1.82 -4.75
C ASN A 132 6.46 -0.75 -4.32
N TYR A 133 5.74 -1.04 -3.23
CA TYR A 133 4.77 -0.12 -2.65
C TYR A 133 5.12 0.20 -1.20
N VAL A 134 5.07 1.48 -0.84
CA VAL A 134 4.95 1.95 0.55
C VAL A 134 3.69 2.81 0.59
N ALA A 135 2.57 2.14 0.69
CA ALA A 135 1.23 2.73 0.65
C ALA A 135 0.24 1.88 1.43
N VAL A 136 -0.63 2.52 2.21
CA VAL A 136 -1.68 1.85 2.99
C VAL A 136 -2.93 2.71 2.98
N THR A 137 -4.09 2.08 2.94
CA THR A 137 -5.40 2.72 3.02
C THR A 137 -5.50 3.65 4.24
N GLY A 138 -5.98 4.87 4.01
CA GLY A 138 -6.21 5.86 5.05
C GLY A 138 -4.97 6.65 5.48
N TRP A 139 -3.81 6.38 4.91
CA TRP A 139 -2.59 7.09 5.28
C TRP A 139 -2.64 8.58 4.90
N THR A 140 -2.25 9.40 5.86
CA THR A 140 -1.92 10.81 5.72
C THR A 140 -0.44 10.98 5.34
N THR A 141 -0.02 12.22 5.11
CA THR A 141 1.42 12.57 4.95
C THR A 141 2.25 12.14 6.17
N ASN A 142 1.72 12.26 7.39
CA ASN A 142 2.38 11.80 8.62
C ASN A 142 2.55 10.28 8.64
N ASP A 143 1.50 9.54 8.29
CA ASP A 143 1.56 8.07 8.28
C ASP A 143 2.56 7.55 7.24
N LEU A 144 2.62 8.19 6.07
CA LEU A 144 3.60 7.84 5.05
C LEU A 144 5.04 8.12 5.52
N MET A 145 5.29 9.21 6.25
CA MET A 145 6.61 9.47 6.85
C MET A 145 7.00 8.35 7.83
N VAL A 146 6.08 7.95 8.72
CA VAL A 146 6.29 6.83 9.66
C VAL A 146 6.49 5.51 8.89
N GLY A 147 5.71 5.30 7.84
CA GLY A 147 5.85 4.14 6.95
C GLY A 147 7.24 4.05 6.30
N LEU A 148 7.76 5.16 5.80
CA LEU A 148 9.12 5.21 5.25
C LEU A 148 10.20 4.90 6.30
N ASP A 149 10.01 5.33 7.56
CA ASP A 149 10.94 5.01 8.65
C ASP A 149 10.88 3.53 9.06
N TYR A 150 9.72 2.93 8.94
CA TYR A 150 9.51 1.53 9.28
C TYR A 150 10.02 0.57 8.19
N TYR A 151 9.60 0.80 6.93
CA TYR A 151 9.94 -0.09 5.81
C TYR A 151 11.35 0.12 5.29
N LYS A 152 11.91 1.32 5.43
CA LYS A 152 13.26 1.71 4.98
C LYS A 152 13.55 1.23 3.55
N PRO A 153 12.72 1.62 2.57
CA PRO A 153 12.90 1.16 1.20
C PRO A 153 14.27 1.60 0.66
N LYS A 154 14.86 0.77 -0.18
CA LYS A 154 16.06 1.14 -0.96
C LYS A 154 15.70 2.17 -2.03
N SER A 155 16.72 2.81 -2.61
CA SER A 155 16.50 3.72 -3.74
C SER A 155 16.10 2.96 -5.01
N HIS A 156 15.28 3.64 -5.83
CA HIS A 156 14.74 3.11 -7.09
C HIS A 156 15.03 4.08 -8.24
N THR A 157 14.86 3.62 -9.48
CA THR A 157 15.01 4.48 -10.66
C THR A 157 13.88 5.47 -10.78
N ILE A 158 12.66 5.06 -10.41
CA ILE A 158 11.42 5.85 -10.46
C ILE A 158 10.82 5.86 -9.06
N VAL A 159 10.32 7.01 -8.62
CA VAL A 159 9.46 7.15 -7.45
C VAL A 159 8.19 7.87 -7.88
N SER A 160 7.02 7.35 -7.53
CA SER A 160 5.76 8.09 -7.63
C SER A 160 5.23 8.42 -6.24
N LEU A 161 4.67 9.62 -6.07
CA LEU A 161 4.09 10.10 -4.82
C LEU A 161 2.66 10.59 -5.06
N LEU A 162 1.68 9.93 -4.43
CA LEU A 162 0.29 10.34 -4.39
C LEU A 162 -0.20 10.26 -2.95
N ILE A 163 -0.33 11.40 -2.27
CA ILE A 163 -0.70 11.49 -0.85
C ILE A 163 -1.34 12.83 -0.54
N GLY A 164 -2.31 12.88 0.35
CA GLY A 164 -2.89 14.12 0.85
C GLY A 164 -4.41 14.18 0.87
N VAL A 165 -5.11 13.25 0.21
CA VAL A 165 -6.57 13.21 0.28
C VAL A 165 -7.07 12.93 1.70
N ASN A 166 -6.36 12.10 2.46
CA ASN A 166 -6.70 11.83 3.87
C ASN A 166 -6.33 12.98 4.78
N ASP A 167 -5.28 13.75 4.48
CA ASP A 167 -4.97 15.00 5.19
C ASP A 167 -6.11 16.01 5.02
N GLN A 168 -6.65 16.19 3.79
CA GLN A 168 -7.80 17.03 3.53
C GLN A 168 -9.05 16.54 4.26
N TYR A 169 -9.33 15.23 4.22
CA TYR A 169 -10.51 14.62 4.82
C TYR A 169 -10.54 14.73 6.35
N ILE A 170 -9.36 14.64 7.01
CA ILE A 170 -9.25 14.61 8.48
C ILE A 170 -9.10 16.01 9.08
N GLU A 171 -8.22 16.86 8.56
CA GLU A 171 -7.79 18.06 9.27
C GLU A 171 -7.89 19.35 8.47
N TRP A 172 -7.93 19.32 7.15
CA TRP A 172 -7.88 20.48 6.28
C TRP A 172 -6.86 21.57 6.73
N ASP A 173 -5.67 21.15 7.14
CA ASP A 173 -4.55 22.01 7.51
C ASP A 173 -3.61 22.20 6.31
N THR A 174 -3.85 23.24 5.53
CA THR A 174 -3.05 23.52 4.31
C THR A 174 -1.61 23.92 4.61
N ILE A 175 -1.34 24.58 5.74
CA ILE A 175 0.00 25.01 6.14
C ILE A 175 0.84 23.81 6.57
N GLY A 176 0.36 23.04 7.52
CA GLY A 176 1.03 21.83 7.97
C GLY A 176 1.13 20.77 6.88
N TYR A 177 0.13 20.68 5.99
CA TYR A 177 0.20 19.81 4.81
C TYR A 177 1.39 20.19 3.91
N ARG A 178 1.56 21.48 3.57
CA ARG A 178 2.70 21.97 2.76
C ARG A 178 4.03 21.59 3.38
N GLU A 179 4.18 21.77 4.68
CA GLU A 179 5.41 21.43 5.41
C GLU A 179 5.69 19.92 5.33
N ARG A 180 4.71 19.09 5.64
CA ARG A 180 4.83 17.63 5.59
C ARG A 180 5.11 17.12 4.18
N LEU A 181 4.43 17.67 3.17
CA LEU A 181 4.66 17.33 1.77
C LEU A 181 6.09 17.68 1.33
N SER A 182 6.62 18.83 1.76
CA SER A 182 8.00 19.24 1.47
C SER A 182 9.03 18.27 2.07
N VAL A 183 8.76 17.72 3.27
CA VAL A 183 9.60 16.67 3.87
C VAL A 183 9.52 15.38 3.05
N LEU A 184 8.32 14.95 2.65
CA LEU A 184 8.14 13.76 1.82
C LEU A 184 8.80 13.91 0.45
N MET A 185 8.73 15.12 -0.14
CA MET A 185 9.37 15.41 -1.43
C MET A 185 10.90 15.21 -1.33
N LYS A 186 11.55 15.78 -0.31
CA LYS A 186 12.99 15.58 -0.07
C LYS A 186 13.33 14.10 0.08
N ARG A 187 12.53 13.36 0.85
CA ARG A 187 12.72 11.91 1.05
C ARG A 187 12.55 11.13 -0.26
N SER A 188 11.55 11.48 -1.06
CA SER A 188 11.28 10.85 -2.36
C SER A 188 12.44 11.09 -3.33
N ILE A 189 13.04 12.29 -3.34
CA ILE A 189 14.21 12.61 -4.16
C ILE A 189 15.41 11.74 -3.76
N VAL A 190 15.68 11.57 -2.46
CA VAL A 190 16.73 10.65 -1.99
C VAL A 190 16.46 9.22 -2.45
N LEU A 191 15.21 8.76 -2.36
CA LEU A 191 14.79 7.44 -2.82
C LEU A 191 14.84 7.28 -4.35
N ALA A 192 14.81 8.39 -5.09
CA ALA A 192 15.02 8.44 -6.55
C ALA A 192 16.49 8.66 -6.93
N ASN A 193 17.46 8.21 -6.10
CA ASN A 193 18.90 8.39 -6.31
C ASN A 193 19.32 9.86 -6.46
N ASN A 194 18.70 10.77 -5.70
CA ASN A 194 18.89 12.22 -5.75
C ASN A 194 18.59 12.85 -7.12
N LYS A 195 17.62 12.31 -7.84
CA LYS A 195 17.14 12.81 -9.12
C LYS A 195 15.71 13.33 -8.98
N PRO A 196 15.49 14.64 -8.80
CA PRO A 196 14.14 15.20 -8.66
C PRO A 196 13.23 14.88 -9.83
N ASN A 197 13.73 14.96 -11.06
CA ASN A 197 12.98 14.65 -12.27
C ASN A 197 12.55 13.17 -12.41
N HIS A 198 13.03 12.27 -11.54
CA HIS A 198 12.60 10.87 -11.44
C HIS A 198 11.54 10.65 -10.34
N VAL A 199 11.10 11.72 -9.66
CA VAL A 199 9.99 11.70 -8.70
C VAL A 199 8.75 12.27 -9.37
N PHE A 200 7.77 11.42 -9.68
CA PHE A 200 6.52 11.82 -10.33
C PHE A 200 5.45 12.02 -9.26
N VAL A 201 4.98 13.27 -9.14
CA VAL A 201 4.02 13.66 -8.10
C VAL A 201 2.64 13.77 -8.71
N LEU A 202 1.69 12.97 -8.23
CA LEU A 202 0.34 12.99 -8.74
C LEU A 202 -0.53 13.94 -7.91
N SER A 203 -1.45 14.65 -8.57
CA SER A 203 -2.52 15.36 -7.87
C SER A 203 -3.40 14.37 -7.10
N ILE A 204 -4.03 14.81 -6.00
CA ILE A 204 -4.99 13.98 -5.28
C ILE A 204 -6.35 13.95 -6.01
N PRO A 205 -7.06 12.82 -5.95
CA PRO A 205 -8.35 12.66 -6.61
C PRO A 205 -9.43 13.53 -5.95
N ASP A 206 -10.39 13.98 -6.75
CA ASP A 206 -11.59 14.68 -6.28
C ASP A 206 -12.71 13.67 -6.01
N TYR A 207 -12.92 13.34 -4.74
CA TYR A 207 -13.96 12.41 -4.35
C TYR A 207 -15.35 13.06 -4.17
N SER A 208 -15.45 14.38 -4.34
CA SER A 208 -16.71 15.12 -4.17
C SER A 208 -17.82 14.64 -5.12
N VAL A 209 -17.43 14.10 -6.28
CA VAL A 209 -18.32 13.60 -7.34
C VAL A 209 -18.72 12.12 -7.16
N THR A 210 -18.18 11.45 -6.14
CA THR A 210 -18.42 10.02 -5.91
C THR A 210 -19.71 9.78 -5.13
N PRO A 211 -20.33 8.58 -5.23
CA PRO A 211 -21.47 8.22 -4.40
C PRO A 211 -21.16 8.27 -2.89
N TYR A 212 -19.91 8.12 -2.49
CA TYR A 212 -19.48 8.28 -1.09
C TYR A 212 -19.78 9.67 -0.55
N ALA A 213 -19.55 10.71 -1.37
CA ALA A 213 -19.74 12.11 -0.96
C ALA A 213 -21.19 12.60 -1.02
N ARG A 214 -22.17 11.77 -1.41
CA ARG A 214 -23.58 12.16 -1.65
C ARG A 214 -24.28 12.93 -0.51
N PHE A 215 -23.79 12.77 0.74
CA PHE A 215 -24.31 13.43 1.93
C PHE A 215 -23.36 14.48 2.52
N LEU A 216 -22.24 14.73 1.85
CA LEU A 216 -21.22 15.71 2.23
C LEU A 216 -21.40 16.99 1.42
N ASP A 217 -20.72 18.07 1.80
CA ASP A 217 -20.66 19.28 0.99
C ASP A 217 -19.68 19.12 -0.18
N ALA A 218 -20.19 18.63 -1.31
CA ALA A 218 -19.40 18.36 -2.49
C ALA A 218 -18.67 19.61 -3.02
N LYS A 219 -19.28 20.81 -2.88
CA LYS A 219 -18.65 22.06 -3.34
C LYS A 219 -17.46 22.43 -2.47
N GLU A 220 -17.62 22.31 -1.17
CA GLU A 220 -16.54 22.57 -0.21
C GLU A 220 -15.39 21.58 -0.41
N ILE A 221 -15.69 20.27 -0.55
CA ILE A 221 -14.68 19.25 -0.84
C ILE A 221 -13.91 19.58 -2.12
N ALA A 222 -14.61 19.86 -3.23
CA ALA A 222 -13.97 20.20 -4.49
C ALA A 222 -13.06 21.42 -4.37
N LEU A 223 -13.47 22.44 -3.59
CA LEU A 223 -12.68 23.64 -3.33
C LEU A 223 -11.39 23.29 -2.56
N GLN A 224 -11.52 22.51 -1.51
CA GLN A 224 -10.39 22.07 -0.69
C GLN A 224 -9.42 21.19 -1.47
N ILE A 225 -9.92 20.25 -2.28
CA ILE A 225 -9.10 19.44 -3.19
C ILE A 225 -8.31 20.32 -4.15
N ASN A 226 -8.91 21.37 -4.70
CA ASN A 226 -8.19 22.32 -5.54
C ASN A 226 -7.06 23.02 -4.78
N GLN A 227 -7.29 23.44 -3.53
CA GLN A 227 -6.26 24.07 -2.69
C GLN A 227 -5.09 23.11 -2.40
N PHE A 228 -5.38 21.87 -2.06
CA PHE A 228 -4.36 20.86 -1.85
C PHE A 228 -3.57 20.55 -3.11
N ASN A 229 -4.25 20.42 -4.25
CA ASN A 229 -3.59 20.19 -5.54
C ASN A 229 -2.74 21.38 -6.00
N GLN A 230 -3.14 22.61 -5.67
CA GLN A 230 -2.31 23.79 -5.90
C GLN A 230 -1.02 23.72 -5.06
N ILE A 231 -1.11 23.31 -3.79
CA ILE A 231 0.08 23.12 -2.94
C ILE A 231 0.97 22.01 -3.50
N ILE A 232 0.40 20.88 -3.95
CA ILE A 232 1.17 19.78 -4.56
C ILE A 232 1.91 20.29 -5.79
N TYR A 233 1.24 21.03 -6.67
CA TYR A 233 1.85 21.62 -7.86
C TYR A 233 3.02 22.55 -7.49
N GLU A 234 2.80 23.52 -6.58
CA GLU A 234 3.81 24.48 -6.16
C GLU A 234 5.02 23.82 -5.54
N VAL A 235 4.82 22.84 -4.64
CA VAL A 235 5.92 22.08 -4.02
C VAL A 235 6.64 21.22 -5.07
N SER A 236 5.93 20.64 -6.04
CA SER A 236 6.55 19.89 -7.12
C SER A 236 7.47 20.76 -7.97
N GLU A 237 7.03 21.96 -8.33
CA GLU A 237 7.84 22.94 -9.06
C GLU A 237 9.05 23.41 -8.23
N GLU A 238 8.84 23.71 -6.94
CA GLU A 238 9.92 24.12 -6.02
C GLU A 238 11.07 23.10 -5.96
N TYR A 239 10.74 21.82 -6.00
CA TYR A 239 11.73 20.73 -5.94
C TYR A 239 12.16 20.18 -7.30
N GLY A 240 11.59 20.68 -8.41
CA GLY A 240 11.90 20.22 -9.76
C GLY A 240 11.41 18.80 -10.05
N CYS A 241 10.30 18.40 -9.41
CA CYS A 241 9.67 17.09 -9.60
C CYS A 241 8.51 17.21 -10.61
N PRO A 242 8.41 16.33 -11.63
CA PRO A 242 7.29 16.32 -12.56
C PRO A 242 5.94 16.15 -11.85
N PHE A 243 5.03 17.11 -12.09
CA PHE A 243 3.65 17.05 -11.61
C PHE A 243 2.74 16.38 -12.65
N VAL A 244 1.92 15.44 -12.20
CA VAL A 244 0.99 14.67 -13.05
C VAL A 244 -0.43 14.89 -12.53
N ASP A 245 -1.16 15.80 -13.17
CA ASP A 245 -2.53 16.12 -12.77
C ASP A 245 -3.52 15.04 -13.22
N ILE A 246 -4.01 14.20 -12.27
CA ILE A 246 -5.01 13.16 -12.50
C ILE A 246 -6.43 13.58 -12.07
N THR A 247 -6.56 14.70 -11.38
CA THR A 247 -7.84 15.17 -10.82
C THR A 247 -8.93 15.36 -11.87
N PRO A 248 -8.65 15.88 -13.08
CA PRO A 248 -9.69 15.99 -14.11
C PRO A 248 -10.33 14.65 -14.49
N PHE A 249 -9.56 13.55 -14.49
CA PHE A 249 -10.10 12.21 -14.77
C PHE A 249 -11.08 11.77 -13.69
N THR A 250 -10.75 12.00 -12.42
CA THR A 250 -11.61 11.60 -11.31
C THR A 250 -12.95 12.33 -11.32
N ARG A 251 -12.99 13.58 -11.77
CA ARG A 251 -14.21 14.40 -11.89
C ARG A 251 -15.19 13.89 -12.94
N GLU A 252 -14.73 13.16 -13.94
CA GLU A 252 -15.60 12.57 -14.96
C GLU A 252 -16.52 11.47 -14.36
N ALA A 253 -16.20 10.95 -13.18
CA ALA A 253 -17.03 9.99 -12.46
C ALA A 253 -18.43 10.53 -12.11
N GLU A 254 -18.61 11.86 -12.04
CA GLU A 254 -19.92 12.49 -11.87
C GLU A 254 -20.94 12.01 -12.92
N ASN A 255 -20.49 11.83 -14.16
CA ASN A 255 -21.32 11.44 -15.27
C ASN A 255 -21.04 10.01 -15.77
N ASN A 256 -20.08 9.32 -15.17
CA ASN A 256 -19.67 7.98 -15.58
C ASN A 256 -19.37 7.07 -14.36
N PRO A 257 -20.39 6.40 -13.82
CA PRO A 257 -20.21 5.51 -12.66
C PRO A 257 -19.21 4.36 -12.87
N SER A 258 -18.91 3.98 -14.13
CA SER A 258 -17.94 2.91 -14.41
C SER A 258 -16.50 3.29 -14.04
N LEU A 259 -16.24 4.56 -13.75
CA LEU A 259 -14.94 5.06 -13.28
C LEU A 259 -14.70 4.80 -11.79
N ILE A 260 -15.73 4.41 -11.04
CA ILE A 260 -15.67 4.11 -9.60
C ILE A 260 -15.83 2.61 -9.39
N CYS A 261 -15.09 2.05 -8.42
CA CYS A 261 -15.25 0.66 -8.03
C CYS A 261 -16.44 0.44 -7.07
N ASP A 262 -16.72 -0.80 -6.69
CA ASP A 262 -17.90 -1.20 -5.91
C ASP A 262 -17.97 -0.58 -4.51
N ASP A 263 -16.87 0.01 -3.99
CA ASP A 263 -16.88 0.69 -2.69
C ASP A 263 -17.46 2.12 -2.74
N ASN A 264 -17.86 2.59 -3.93
CA ASN A 264 -18.44 3.91 -4.18
C ASN A 264 -17.51 5.10 -3.93
N LEU A 265 -16.21 4.89 -3.81
CA LEU A 265 -15.21 5.93 -3.51
C LEU A 265 -14.00 5.87 -4.44
N HIS A 266 -13.33 4.70 -4.50
CA HIS A 266 -12.07 4.56 -5.19
C HIS A 266 -12.25 4.36 -6.71
N PRO A 267 -11.27 4.74 -7.51
CA PRO A 267 -11.30 4.56 -8.96
C PRO A 267 -11.38 3.09 -9.36
N SER A 268 -12.10 2.81 -10.43
CA SER A 268 -12.09 1.50 -11.06
C SER A 268 -10.76 1.22 -11.77
N GLY A 269 -10.49 -0.04 -12.10
CA GLY A 269 -9.32 -0.40 -12.92
C GLY A 269 -9.27 0.31 -14.26
N TYR A 270 -10.44 0.68 -14.82
CA TYR A 270 -10.52 1.46 -16.05
C TYR A 270 -10.03 2.90 -15.86
N ASP A 271 -10.40 3.57 -14.77
CA ASP A 271 -9.90 4.92 -14.51
C ASP A 271 -8.40 4.90 -14.15
N TYR A 272 -7.95 3.92 -13.38
CA TYR A 272 -6.52 3.71 -13.12
C TYR A 272 -5.69 3.49 -14.39
N ALA A 273 -6.26 2.90 -15.46
CA ALA A 273 -5.58 2.79 -16.74
C ALA A 273 -5.31 4.17 -17.37
N ARG A 274 -6.25 5.11 -17.24
CA ARG A 274 -6.11 6.49 -17.73
C ARG A 274 -5.03 7.25 -16.97
N TRP A 275 -4.97 7.06 -15.63
CA TRP A 275 -3.88 7.62 -14.81
C TRP A 275 -2.52 7.05 -15.22
N ALA A 276 -2.47 5.72 -15.45
CA ALA A 276 -1.26 5.04 -15.90
C ALA A 276 -0.74 5.60 -17.23
N GLU A 277 -1.59 5.81 -18.23
CA GLU A 277 -1.20 6.39 -19.52
C GLU A 277 -0.61 7.80 -19.37
N LYS A 278 -1.25 8.65 -18.53
CA LYS A 278 -0.74 10.00 -18.27
C LYS A 278 0.61 9.98 -17.58
N LEU A 279 0.76 9.11 -16.57
CA LEU A 279 2.00 8.93 -15.81
C LEU A 279 3.13 8.40 -16.72
N VAL A 280 2.85 7.39 -17.55
CA VAL A 280 3.81 6.85 -18.52
C VAL A 280 4.29 7.91 -19.50
N THR A 281 3.39 8.80 -19.93
CA THR A 281 3.78 9.92 -20.79
C THR A 281 4.79 10.84 -20.11
N ALA A 282 4.57 11.17 -18.83
CA ALA A 282 5.51 11.95 -18.03
C ALA A 282 6.84 11.23 -17.83
N ILE A 283 6.81 9.93 -17.48
CA ILE A 283 8.01 9.12 -17.27
C ILE A 283 8.88 9.07 -18.52
N ARG A 284 8.29 8.83 -19.68
CA ARG A 284 9.01 8.77 -20.96
C ARG A 284 9.59 10.11 -21.40
N GLY A 285 9.04 11.21 -20.93
CA GLY A 285 9.60 12.55 -21.20
C GLY A 285 10.88 12.84 -20.39
N VAL A 286 11.21 11.97 -19.43
CA VAL A 286 12.36 12.14 -18.52
C VAL A 286 13.43 11.08 -18.75
N LEU A 287 13.04 9.83 -19.01
CA LEU A 287 13.94 8.68 -19.24
C LEU A 287 14.31 8.54 -20.71
#